data_d161c38ccd1a8880eddaeed22bb8321c
#
_entry.id   d161c38ccd1a8880eddaeed22bb8321c
#
_cell.length_a   1.000
_cell.length_b   1.000
_cell.length_c   1.000
_cell.angle_alpha   90.00
_cell.angle_beta   90.00
_cell.angle_gamma   90.00
#
_symmetry.space_group_name_H-M   'P 1'
#
loop_
_entity.id
_entity.type
_entity.pdbx_description
1 polymer ?
#
loop_
_entity_poly.entity_id
_entity_poly.type
_entity_poly.pdbx_seq_one_letter_code
_entity_poly.pdbx_strand_id
1 'polypeptide(L)'
;RLKTGFEKFKTEVYDKKPDFFEPLKAGQAPKYMVFACADSRVCPSVTLGLEPGEAFTIRNIANMVPSYCKNKYAGVGSAIEYAVCALKVEVIVVIGHSRCGGIKALLSLKDGADDSFHFVEDWVRIGFPAKKKVQTECASMPFDDQCTVLEKEAVNVSLQNLLTYPFVKEGVSNGTLKLVGGHYDFVSGKFETWEQ
;
A
#
# COMPACT_ATOMS: atom_id res chain seq x y z
N ARG A 1 -12.23 -24.26 8.00
CA ARG A 1 -11.11 -23.77 7.18
C ARG A 1 -10.13 -22.91 8.00
N LEU A 2 -10.59 -21.90 8.72
CA LEU A 2 -9.71 -21.00 9.49
C LEU A 2 -8.99 -21.69 10.64
N LYS A 3 -9.72 -22.48 11.46
CA LYS A 3 -9.11 -23.26 12.56
C LYS A 3 -8.04 -24.22 12.06
N THR A 4 -8.35 -25.01 11.04
CA THR A 4 -7.40 -25.97 10.43
C THR A 4 -6.17 -25.25 9.86
N GLY A 5 -6.36 -24.09 9.23
CA GLY A 5 -5.24 -23.26 8.76
C GLY A 5 -4.35 -22.77 9.90
N PHE A 6 -4.94 -22.32 11.01
CA PHE A 6 -4.19 -21.92 12.18
C PHE A 6 -3.45 -23.09 12.86
N GLU A 7 -4.11 -24.24 12.99
CA GLU A 7 -3.46 -25.46 13.53
C GLU A 7 -2.25 -25.85 12.70
N LYS A 8 -2.35 -25.76 11.37
CA LYS A 8 -1.21 -25.99 10.47
C LYS A 8 -0.09 -24.99 10.71
N PHE A 9 -0.40 -23.70 10.75
CA PHE A 9 0.59 -22.66 11.09
C PHE A 9 1.26 -22.94 12.43
N LYS A 10 0.46 -23.27 13.47
CA LYS A 10 1.00 -23.57 14.79
C LYS A 10 1.99 -24.74 14.75
N THR A 11 1.60 -25.86 14.16
CA THR A 11 2.42 -27.08 14.18
C THR A 11 3.59 -27.07 13.22
N GLU A 12 3.45 -26.44 12.06
CA GLU A 12 4.47 -26.45 11.00
C GLU A 12 5.42 -25.25 11.06
N VAL A 13 5.01 -24.14 11.68
CA VAL A 13 5.79 -22.91 11.72
C VAL A 13 6.09 -22.46 13.14
N TYR A 14 5.07 -22.16 13.95
CA TYR A 14 5.23 -21.57 15.28
C TYR A 14 6.00 -22.49 16.23
N ASP A 15 5.57 -23.74 16.39
CA ASP A 15 6.19 -24.71 17.31
C ASP A 15 7.57 -25.15 16.84
N LYS A 16 7.89 -25.01 15.55
CA LYS A 16 9.20 -25.38 14.98
C LYS A 16 10.25 -24.29 15.03
N LYS A 17 9.84 -23.05 15.32
CA LYS A 17 10.74 -21.88 15.33
C LYS A 17 10.65 -21.10 16.66
N PRO A 18 10.84 -21.73 17.83
CA PRO A 18 10.68 -21.06 19.12
C PRO A 18 11.62 -19.87 19.28
N ASP A 19 12.87 -19.98 18.84
CA ASP A 19 13.86 -18.91 18.93
C ASP A 19 13.51 -17.69 18.04
N PHE A 20 12.80 -17.92 16.95
CA PHE A 20 12.29 -16.86 16.07
C PHE A 20 11.13 -16.10 16.71
N PHE A 21 10.17 -16.82 17.31
CA PHE A 21 8.97 -16.21 17.88
C PHE A 21 9.18 -15.63 19.28
N GLU A 22 10.19 -16.08 20.03
CA GLU A 22 10.40 -15.62 21.42
C GLU A 22 10.61 -14.09 21.50
N PRO A 23 11.49 -13.46 20.70
CA PRO A 23 11.62 -11.99 20.72
C PRO A 23 10.34 -11.27 20.34
N LEU A 24 9.51 -11.85 19.45
CA LEU A 24 8.26 -11.23 18.97
C LEU A 24 7.17 -11.21 20.04
N LYS A 25 7.27 -12.02 21.11
CA LYS A 25 6.36 -11.96 22.25
C LYS A 25 6.55 -10.68 23.09
N ALA A 26 7.77 -10.17 23.14
CA ALA A 26 8.13 -8.98 23.91
C ALA A 26 7.83 -7.67 23.15
N GLY A 27 7.81 -7.70 21.80
CA GLY A 27 7.55 -6.51 20.99
C GLY A 27 7.82 -6.74 19.51
N GLN A 28 7.74 -5.67 18.74
CA GLN A 28 8.03 -5.68 17.32
C GLN A 28 8.97 -4.52 16.96
N ALA A 29 9.83 -4.75 15.98
CA ALA A 29 10.74 -3.77 15.42
C ALA A 29 10.81 -3.95 13.89
N PRO A 30 9.70 -3.78 13.16
CA PRO A 30 9.68 -3.96 11.73
C PRO A 30 10.56 -2.92 11.03
N LYS A 31 11.31 -3.36 10.03
CA LYS A 31 12.09 -2.47 9.18
C LYS A 31 11.21 -1.72 8.18
N TYR A 32 10.14 -2.37 7.71
CA TYR A 32 9.29 -1.88 6.66
C TYR A 32 7.91 -1.48 7.18
N MET A 33 7.37 -0.38 6.65
CA MET A 33 5.93 -0.17 6.56
C MET A 33 5.50 -0.44 5.13
N VAL A 34 4.47 -1.28 4.94
CA VAL A 34 3.97 -1.65 3.61
C VAL A 34 2.54 -1.20 3.44
N PHE A 35 2.28 -0.43 2.39
CA PHE A 35 0.93 -0.18 1.87
C PHE A 35 0.70 -1.08 0.66
N ALA A 36 -0.32 -1.93 0.73
CA ALA A 36 -0.71 -2.82 -0.36
C ALA A 36 -2.22 -2.81 -0.55
N CYS A 37 -2.66 -3.31 -1.70
CA CYS A 37 -4.09 -3.44 -1.96
C CYS A 37 -4.73 -4.53 -1.09
N ALA A 38 -6.00 -4.32 -0.75
CA ALA A 38 -6.84 -5.32 -0.11
C ALA A 38 -7.21 -6.51 -1.03
N ASP A 39 -6.88 -6.43 -2.31
CA ASP A 39 -7.11 -7.49 -3.30
C ASP A 39 -6.56 -8.83 -2.80
N SER A 40 -7.42 -9.85 -2.83
CA SER A 40 -7.11 -11.18 -2.27
C SER A 40 -5.95 -11.92 -2.96
N ARG A 41 -5.55 -11.47 -4.16
CA ARG A 41 -4.51 -12.08 -4.99
C ARG A 41 -3.10 -11.57 -4.70
N VAL A 42 -2.96 -10.45 -3.96
CA VAL A 42 -1.69 -9.70 -3.84
C VAL A 42 -1.24 -9.51 -2.39
N CYS A 43 -1.48 -10.48 -1.53
CA CYS A 43 -1.03 -10.42 -0.14
C CYS A 43 0.50 -10.34 -0.04
N PRO A 44 1.07 -9.23 0.50
CA PRO A 44 2.53 -9.03 0.50
C PRO A 44 3.29 -10.08 1.30
N SER A 45 2.72 -10.60 2.37
CA SER A 45 3.37 -11.69 3.12
C SER A 45 3.56 -12.94 2.29
N VAL A 46 2.66 -13.20 1.33
CA VAL A 46 2.79 -14.34 0.40
C VAL A 46 3.72 -14.00 -0.76
N THR A 47 3.47 -12.87 -1.43
CA THR A 47 4.17 -12.52 -2.68
C THR A 47 5.62 -12.11 -2.47
N LEU A 48 5.93 -11.51 -1.31
CA LEU A 48 7.27 -11.05 -0.96
C LEU A 48 7.95 -11.91 0.11
N GLY A 49 7.29 -12.97 0.59
CA GLY A 49 7.83 -13.86 1.60
C GLY A 49 8.12 -13.16 2.94
N LEU A 50 7.34 -12.16 3.30
CA LEU A 50 7.53 -11.43 4.57
C LEU A 50 7.14 -12.32 5.75
N GLU A 51 8.06 -12.50 6.67
CA GLU A 51 7.85 -13.24 7.91
C GLU A 51 7.23 -12.34 9.00
N PRO A 52 6.60 -12.93 10.05
CA PRO A 52 6.10 -12.16 11.18
C PRO A 52 7.20 -11.26 11.79
N GLY A 53 6.86 -9.99 12.02
CA GLY A 53 7.78 -9.00 12.58
C GLY A 53 8.57 -8.17 11.55
N GLU A 54 8.61 -8.57 10.27
CA GLU A 54 9.40 -7.85 9.24
C GLU A 54 8.73 -6.56 8.76
N ALA A 55 7.39 -6.56 8.66
CA ALA A 55 6.66 -5.43 8.10
C ALA A 55 5.44 -5.05 8.93
N PHE A 56 5.22 -3.76 9.07
CA PHE A 56 3.99 -3.14 9.56
C PHE A 56 3.11 -2.83 8.36
N THR A 57 2.08 -3.65 8.12
CA THR A 57 1.38 -3.69 6.85
C THR A 57 -0.03 -3.12 6.95
N ILE A 58 -0.35 -2.19 6.06
CA ILE A 58 -1.69 -1.65 5.83
C ILE A 58 -2.18 -2.09 4.47
N ARG A 59 -3.40 -2.61 4.42
CA ARG A 59 -4.06 -2.97 3.17
C ARG A 59 -5.37 -2.20 3.04
N ASN A 60 -5.54 -1.53 1.90
CA ASN A 60 -6.75 -0.79 1.59
C ASN A 60 -7.09 -0.90 0.10
N ILE A 61 -8.19 -0.29 -0.32
CA ILE A 61 -8.58 -0.29 -1.74
C ILE A 61 -7.55 0.51 -2.54
N ALA A 62 -6.95 -0.15 -3.54
CA ALA A 62 -5.97 0.42 -4.45
C ALA A 62 -4.68 0.94 -3.79
N ASN A 63 -4.32 0.42 -2.61
CA ASN A 63 -3.06 0.76 -1.93
C ASN A 63 -2.78 2.26 -1.82
N MET A 64 -3.81 3.06 -1.59
CA MET A 64 -3.70 4.51 -1.59
C MET A 64 -3.29 5.08 -0.23
N VAL A 65 -2.54 6.18 -0.28
CA VAL A 65 -2.23 6.99 0.88
C VAL A 65 -2.79 8.40 0.64
N PRO A 66 -3.72 8.86 1.50
CA PRO A 66 -4.23 10.24 1.42
C PRO A 66 -3.17 11.23 1.89
N SER A 67 -3.28 12.48 1.49
CA SER A 67 -2.51 13.57 2.08
C SER A 67 -2.88 13.78 3.55
N TYR A 68 -1.97 14.36 4.31
CA TYR A 68 -2.16 14.65 5.72
C TYR A 68 -3.43 15.46 5.97
N CYS A 69 -4.30 14.92 6.82
CA CYS A 69 -5.49 15.62 7.31
C CYS A 69 -5.90 15.01 8.65
N LYS A 70 -5.90 15.81 9.73
CA LYS A 70 -6.30 15.32 11.06
C LYS A 70 -7.75 14.89 11.17
N ASN A 71 -8.61 15.46 10.35
CA ASN A 71 -10.05 15.29 10.44
C ASN A 71 -10.61 14.25 9.44
N LYS A 72 -9.75 13.69 8.59
CA LYS A 72 -10.15 12.71 7.59
C LYS A 72 -9.10 11.61 7.51
N TYR A 73 -9.53 10.37 7.31
CA TYR A 73 -8.65 9.20 7.16
C TYR A 73 -7.71 8.95 8.37
N ALA A 74 -8.21 9.19 9.58
CA ALA A 74 -7.41 9.04 10.81
C ALA A 74 -6.83 7.63 11.01
N GLY A 75 -7.48 6.60 10.51
CA GLY A 75 -6.96 5.23 10.54
C GLY A 75 -5.66 5.06 9.75
N VAL A 76 -5.53 5.74 8.61
CA VAL A 76 -4.28 5.75 7.83
C VAL A 76 -3.23 6.61 8.52
N GLY A 77 -3.60 7.81 8.95
CA GLY A 77 -2.70 8.73 9.67
C GLY A 77 -2.11 8.12 10.93
N SER A 78 -2.92 7.45 11.75
CA SER A 78 -2.45 6.78 12.97
C SER A 78 -1.48 5.64 12.68
N ALA A 79 -1.70 4.89 11.61
CA ALA A 79 -0.79 3.81 11.21
C ALA A 79 0.58 4.35 10.77
N ILE A 80 0.59 5.44 9.98
CA ILE A 80 1.84 6.08 9.55
C ILE A 80 2.59 6.66 10.75
N GLU A 81 1.89 7.37 11.62
CA GLU A 81 2.47 7.95 12.83
C GLU A 81 3.09 6.87 13.72
N TYR A 82 2.35 5.79 13.97
CA TYR A 82 2.83 4.69 14.79
C TYR A 82 4.07 4.01 14.18
N ALA A 83 4.05 3.74 12.89
CA ALA A 83 5.18 3.13 12.19
C ALA A 83 6.44 4.02 12.24
N VAL A 84 6.29 5.32 11.97
CA VAL A 84 7.43 6.24 11.87
C VAL A 84 7.90 6.71 13.25
N CYS A 85 6.98 7.13 14.11
CA CYS A 85 7.32 7.76 15.40
C CYS A 85 7.56 6.75 16.51
N ALA A 86 6.80 5.66 16.57
CA ALA A 86 6.92 4.65 17.63
C ALA A 86 7.82 3.48 17.23
N LEU A 87 7.57 2.87 16.08
CA LEU A 87 8.30 1.69 15.63
C LEU A 87 9.61 2.02 14.91
N LYS A 88 9.78 3.26 14.45
CA LYS A 88 11.00 3.72 13.77
C LYS A 88 11.34 2.90 12.52
N VAL A 89 10.34 2.59 11.69
CA VAL A 89 10.57 1.93 10.41
C VAL A 89 11.55 2.72 9.55
N GLU A 90 12.35 2.03 8.77
CA GLU A 90 13.39 2.64 7.93
C GLU A 90 12.91 2.88 6.49
N VAL A 91 11.91 2.12 6.05
CA VAL A 91 11.39 2.17 4.68
C VAL A 91 9.87 2.11 4.68
N ILE A 92 9.23 3.01 3.95
CA ILE A 92 7.80 2.90 3.62
C ILE A 92 7.70 2.50 2.14
N VAL A 93 7.02 1.39 1.89
CA VAL A 93 6.78 0.87 0.54
C VAL A 93 5.30 0.97 0.19
N VAL A 94 4.98 1.53 -0.96
CA VAL A 94 3.63 1.54 -1.53
C VAL A 94 3.62 0.65 -2.76
N ILE A 95 2.82 -0.42 -2.74
CA ILE A 95 2.83 -1.45 -3.77
C ILE A 95 1.49 -1.46 -4.51
N GLY A 96 1.52 -1.04 -5.78
CA GLY A 96 0.43 -1.23 -6.72
C GLY A 96 0.45 -2.62 -7.37
N HIS A 97 -0.58 -2.93 -8.12
CA HIS A 97 -0.65 -4.22 -8.81
C HIS A 97 -1.47 -4.15 -10.09
N SER A 98 -1.25 -5.13 -10.97
CA SER A 98 -2.01 -5.29 -12.20
C SER A 98 -3.50 -5.59 -11.92
N ARG A 99 -4.36 -5.14 -12.82
CA ARG A 99 -5.82 -5.38 -12.79
C ARG A 99 -6.48 -5.00 -11.47
N CYS A 100 -6.07 -3.87 -10.91
CA CYS A 100 -6.64 -3.34 -9.67
C CYS A 100 -8.04 -2.78 -9.92
N GLY A 101 -9.03 -3.34 -9.22
CA GLY A 101 -10.42 -2.89 -9.33
C GLY A 101 -10.63 -1.45 -8.85
N GLY A 102 -9.90 -1.01 -7.83
CA GLY A 102 -9.96 0.37 -7.35
C GLY A 102 -9.36 1.38 -8.33
N ILE A 103 -8.30 1.00 -9.04
CA ILE A 103 -7.72 1.82 -10.13
C ILE A 103 -8.69 1.92 -11.31
N LYS A 104 -9.35 0.82 -11.67
CA LYS A 104 -10.40 0.82 -12.69
C LYS A 104 -11.56 1.72 -12.29
N ALA A 105 -11.99 1.66 -11.04
CA ALA A 105 -13.02 2.55 -10.50
C ALA A 105 -12.59 4.02 -10.58
N LEU A 106 -11.36 4.36 -10.21
CA LEU A 106 -10.81 5.71 -10.32
C LEU A 106 -10.85 6.23 -11.77
N LEU A 107 -10.36 5.45 -12.71
CA LEU A 107 -10.34 5.88 -14.13
C LEU A 107 -11.76 6.04 -14.69
N SER A 108 -12.70 5.24 -14.20
CA SER A 108 -14.11 5.26 -14.64
C SER A 108 -14.95 6.40 -14.05
N LEU A 109 -14.44 7.15 -13.06
CA LEU A 109 -15.15 8.29 -12.47
C LEU A 109 -15.48 9.32 -13.54
N LYS A 110 -16.74 9.80 -13.55
CA LYS A 110 -17.23 10.84 -14.45
C LYS A 110 -17.53 12.12 -13.66
N ASP A 111 -17.11 13.24 -14.19
CA ASP A 111 -17.40 14.54 -13.58
C ASP A 111 -18.91 14.78 -13.51
N GLY A 112 -19.39 15.16 -12.32
CA GLY A 112 -20.81 15.48 -12.08
C GLY A 112 -21.76 14.28 -12.02
N ALA A 113 -21.25 13.05 -12.10
CA ALA A 113 -22.07 11.86 -11.86
C ALA A 113 -22.16 11.54 -10.37
N ASP A 114 -23.30 11.00 -9.96
CA ASP A 114 -23.49 10.49 -8.59
C ASP A 114 -22.64 9.25 -8.36
N ASP A 115 -22.15 9.09 -7.13
CA ASP A 115 -21.41 7.92 -6.72
C ASP A 115 -22.32 6.68 -6.65
N SER A 116 -21.84 5.53 -7.14
CA SER A 116 -22.58 4.26 -7.11
C SER A 116 -22.47 3.57 -5.74
N PHE A 117 -21.39 3.83 -5.00
CA PHE A 117 -21.12 3.31 -3.66
C PHE A 117 -21.06 4.44 -2.65
N HIS A 118 -21.10 4.08 -1.36
CA HIS A 118 -21.05 5.08 -0.29
C HIS A 118 -19.63 5.57 0.04
N PHE A 119 -18.60 4.76 -0.23
CA PHE A 119 -17.24 5.04 0.23
C PHE A 119 -16.17 4.85 -0.84
N VAL A 120 -16.38 3.98 -1.82
CA VAL A 120 -15.31 3.56 -2.76
C VAL A 120 -14.85 4.72 -3.62
N GLU A 121 -15.79 5.43 -4.24
CA GLU A 121 -15.47 6.55 -5.14
C GLU A 121 -14.79 7.70 -4.38
N ASP A 122 -15.28 8.04 -3.18
CA ASP A 122 -14.66 9.08 -2.35
C ASP A 122 -13.22 8.68 -1.97
N TRP A 123 -13.00 7.42 -1.65
CA TRP A 123 -11.68 6.90 -1.33
C TRP A 123 -10.73 6.96 -2.53
N VAL A 124 -11.12 6.43 -3.70
CA VAL A 124 -10.24 6.38 -4.87
C VAL A 124 -9.92 7.74 -5.46
N ARG A 125 -10.71 8.79 -5.15
CA ARG A 125 -10.40 10.19 -5.50
C ARG A 125 -9.09 10.68 -4.91
N ILE A 126 -8.51 9.99 -3.90
CA ILE A 126 -7.14 10.24 -3.45
C ILE A 126 -6.16 10.17 -4.64
N GLY A 127 -6.40 9.29 -5.58
CA GLY A 127 -5.60 9.13 -6.80
C GLY A 127 -5.97 10.08 -7.95
N PHE A 128 -6.85 11.06 -7.74
CA PHE A 128 -7.32 11.96 -8.80
C PHE A 128 -6.19 12.68 -9.57
N PRO A 129 -5.10 13.16 -8.93
CA PRO A 129 -3.99 13.75 -9.68
C PRO A 129 -3.35 12.78 -10.68
N ALA A 130 -3.24 11.50 -10.33
CA ALA A 130 -2.74 10.46 -11.23
C ALA A 130 -3.71 10.22 -12.41
N LYS A 131 -5.02 10.19 -12.15
CA LYS A 131 -6.04 10.09 -13.19
C LYS A 131 -5.93 11.24 -14.19
N LYS A 132 -5.82 12.46 -13.72
CA LYS A 132 -5.67 13.64 -14.60
C LYS A 132 -4.45 13.54 -15.49
N LYS A 133 -3.31 13.13 -14.94
CA LYS A 133 -2.07 12.93 -15.68
C LYS A 133 -2.25 11.89 -16.79
N VAL A 134 -2.80 10.73 -16.46
CA VAL A 134 -3.03 9.65 -17.43
C VAL A 134 -4.01 10.07 -18.52
N GLN A 135 -5.09 10.75 -18.18
CA GLN A 135 -6.05 11.26 -19.17
C GLN A 135 -5.45 12.28 -20.12
N THR A 136 -4.47 13.06 -19.69
CA THR A 136 -3.77 14.04 -20.52
C THR A 136 -2.69 13.38 -21.39
N GLU A 137 -1.84 12.55 -20.78
CA GLU A 137 -0.65 12.01 -21.45
C GLU A 137 -0.93 10.72 -22.24
N CYS A 138 -1.96 9.97 -21.86
CA CYS A 138 -2.29 8.66 -22.41
C CYS A 138 -3.68 8.62 -23.10
N ALA A 139 -4.23 9.78 -23.50
CA ALA A 139 -5.58 9.88 -24.05
C ALA A 139 -5.84 8.98 -25.28
N SER A 140 -4.80 8.69 -26.06
CA SER A 140 -4.90 7.83 -27.26
C SER A 140 -4.81 6.33 -26.96
N MET A 141 -4.46 5.96 -25.73
CA MET A 141 -4.34 4.56 -25.33
C MET A 141 -5.71 3.93 -25.08
N PRO A 142 -5.86 2.61 -25.32
CA PRO A 142 -7.04 1.86 -24.86
C PRO A 142 -7.22 1.98 -23.33
N PHE A 143 -8.45 1.85 -22.86
CA PHE A 143 -8.80 2.00 -21.45
C PHE A 143 -7.98 1.10 -20.52
N ASP A 144 -7.80 -0.17 -20.90
CA ASP A 144 -7.03 -1.13 -20.07
C ASP A 144 -5.54 -0.75 -20.00
N ASP A 145 -4.98 -0.20 -21.06
CA ASP A 145 -3.59 0.31 -21.05
C ASP A 145 -3.47 1.57 -20.20
N GLN A 146 -4.46 2.45 -20.23
CA GLN A 146 -4.53 3.59 -19.31
C GLN A 146 -4.60 3.14 -17.84
N CYS A 147 -5.38 2.08 -17.53
CA CYS A 147 -5.40 1.49 -16.20
C CYS A 147 -4.00 1.01 -15.78
N THR A 148 -3.27 0.35 -16.66
CA THR A 148 -1.91 -0.14 -16.39
C THR A 148 -0.94 0.99 -16.03
N VAL A 149 -1.00 2.11 -16.76
CA VAL A 149 -0.20 3.31 -16.42
C VAL A 149 -0.68 3.92 -15.09
N LEU A 150 -1.99 4.01 -14.89
CA LEU A 150 -2.59 4.59 -13.69
C LEU A 150 -2.23 3.83 -12.41
N GLU A 151 -2.06 2.52 -12.48
CA GLU A 151 -1.61 1.70 -11.33
C GLU A 151 -0.30 2.22 -10.74
N LYS A 152 0.66 2.58 -11.58
CA LYS A 152 1.97 3.12 -11.15
C LYS A 152 1.90 4.60 -10.78
N GLU A 153 1.18 5.39 -11.56
CA GLU A 153 1.02 6.83 -11.26
C GLU A 153 0.26 7.06 -9.94
N ALA A 154 -0.70 6.22 -9.60
CA ALA A 154 -1.37 6.28 -8.30
C ALA A 154 -0.41 5.96 -7.14
N VAL A 155 0.54 5.04 -7.33
CA VAL A 155 1.62 4.80 -6.37
C VAL A 155 2.45 6.07 -6.19
N ASN A 156 2.84 6.73 -7.27
CA ASN A 156 3.61 7.99 -7.20
C ASN A 156 2.86 9.09 -6.44
N VAL A 157 1.56 9.24 -6.67
CA VAL A 157 0.72 10.18 -5.90
C VAL A 157 0.71 9.83 -4.41
N SER A 158 0.60 8.56 -4.06
CA SER A 158 0.65 8.11 -2.66
C SER A 158 2.00 8.38 -2.00
N LEU A 159 3.11 8.21 -2.73
CA LEU A 159 4.45 8.58 -2.25
C LEU A 159 4.56 10.09 -2.01
N GLN A 160 4.02 10.92 -2.90
CA GLN A 160 3.96 12.38 -2.69
C GLN A 160 3.08 12.74 -1.49
N ASN A 161 1.95 12.07 -1.32
CA ASN A 161 1.06 12.30 -0.18
C ASN A 161 1.74 11.92 1.16
N LEU A 162 2.60 10.90 1.19
CA LEU A 162 3.39 10.57 2.38
C LEU A 162 4.27 11.72 2.82
N LEU A 163 4.83 12.49 1.91
CA LEU A 163 5.66 13.67 2.22
C LEU A 163 4.87 14.84 2.84
N THR A 164 3.55 14.80 2.80
CA THR A 164 2.70 15.79 3.48
C THR A 164 2.59 15.56 4.99
N TYR A 165 2.96 14.39 5.48
CA TYR A 165 3.02 14.06 6.91
C TYR A 165 4.32 14.63 7.49
N PRO A 166 4.28 15.52 8.51
CA PRO A 166 5.48 16.20 9.01
C PRO A 166 6.58 15.24 9.47
N PHE A 167 6.22 14.18 10.18
CA PHE A 167 7.18 13.19 10.69
C PHE A 167 7.77 12.30 9.58
N VAL A 168 7.05 12.08 8.48
CA VAL A 168 7.59 11.39 7.29
C VAL A 168 8.58 12.30 6.57
N LYS A 169 8.19 13.55 6.31
CA LYS A 169 9.04 14.55 5.67
C LYS A 169 10.36 14.76 6.44
N GLU A 170 10.28 14.84 7.75
CA GLU A 170 11.45 14.96 8.62
C GLU A 170 12.38 13.74 8.47
N GLY A 171 11.84 12.53 8.55
CA GLY A 171 12.62 11.29 8.41
C GLY A 171 13.30 11.16 7.05
N VAL A 172 12.63 11.56 5.98
CA VAL A 172 13.21 11.58 4.63
C VAL A 172 14.32 12.64 4.54
N SER A 173 14.09 13.82 5.07
CA SER A 173 15.06 14.93 5.03
C SER A 173 16.34 14.63 5.80
N ASN A 174 16.25 13.93 6.92
CA ASN A 174 17.42 13.58 7.74
C ASN A 174 18.05 12.21 7.37
N GLY A 175 17.50 11.53 6.37
CA GLY A 175 18.05 10.28 5.84
C GLY A 175 17.74 9.01 6.66
N THR A 176 16.84 9.09 7.64
CA THR A 176 16.43 7.93 8.46
C THR A 176 15.26 7.14 7.88
N LEU A 177 14.56 7.69 6.89
CA LEU A 177 13.41 7.08 6.25
C LEU A 177 13.52 7.17 4.73
N LYS A 178 13.26 6.06 4.05
CA LYS A 178 13.16 5.98 2.58
C LYS A 178 11.73 5.72 2.15
N LEU A 179 11.33 6.29 1.02
CA LEU A 179 10.06 6.03 0.35
C LEU A 179 10.31 5.25 -0.93
N VAL A 180 9.62 4.13 -1.10
CA VAL A 180 9.79 3.21 -2.24
C VAL A 180 8.43 2.92 -2.85
N GLY A 181 8.33 3.06 -4.16
CA GLY A 181 7.21 2.57 -4.94
C GLY A 181 7.47 1.16 -5.43
N GLY A 182 6.42 0.37 -5.54
CA GLY A 182 6.48 -0.97 -6.11
C GLY A 182 5.25 -1.27 -6.96
N HIS A 183 5.39 -2.22 -7.87
CA HIS A 183 4.30 -2.72 -8.68
C HIS A 183 4.46 -4.22 -8.91
N TYR A 184 3.43 -4.97 -8.56
CA TYR A 184 3.33 -6.41 -8.80
C TYR A 184 2.37 -6.67 -9.96
N ASP A 185 2.91 -7.12 -11.07
CA ASP A 185 2.13 -7.61 -12.20
C ASP A 185 1.93 -9.12 -12.07
N PHE A 186 0.77 -9.54 -11.55
CA PHE A 186 0.47 -10.96 -11.40
C PHE A 186 0.08 -11.64 -12.71
N VAL A 187 -0.08 -10.90 -13.80
CA VAL A 187 -0.32 -11.48 -15.13
C VAL A 187 0.97 -12.04 -15.72
N SER A 188 2.07 -11.30 -15.59
CA SER A 188 3.40 -11.71 -16.05
C SER A 188 4.30 -12.28 -14.96
N GLY A 189 3.93 -12.15 -13.69
CA GLY A 189 4.74 -12.55 -12.54
C GLY A 189 5.94 -11.64 -12.28
N LYS A 190 5.88 -10.38 -12.71
CA LYS A 190 6.96 -9.40 -12.53
C LYS A 190 6.71 -8.53 -11.30
N PHE A 191 7.78 -8.20 -10.62
CA PHE A 191 7.80 -7.21 -9.54
C PHE A 191 8.90 -6.18 -9.80
N GLU A 192 8.55 -4.91 -9.72
CA GLU A 192 9.50 -3.81 -9.88
C GLU A 192 9.38 -2.82 -8.72
N THR A 193 10.46 -2.14 -8.42
CA THR A 193 10.52 -1.09 -7.41
C THR A 193 11.26 0.13 -7.94
N TRP A 194 10.94 1.30 -7.36
CA TRP A 194 11.66 2.56 -7.62
C TRP A 194 11.71 3.41 -6.36
N GLU A 195 12.74 4.20 -6.22
CA GLU A 195 12.87 5.19 -5.13
C GLU A 195 12.27 6.53 -5.55
N GLN A 196 11.74 7.25 -4.57
CA GLN A 196 11.22 8.60 -4.75
C GLN A 196 12.35 9.62 -4.54
#